data_31886eed584414b4bc87a27602b5b692
#
_entry.id   31886eed584414b4bc87a27602b5b692
#
_cell.length_a   1.000
_cell.length_b   1.000
_cell.length_c   1.000
_cell.angle_alpha   90.00
_cell.angle_beta   90.00
_cell.angle_gamma   90.00
#
_symmetry.space_group_name_H-M   'P 1'
#
loop_
_entity.id
_entity.type
_entity.pdbx_description
1 polymer ?
#
loop_
_entity_poly.entity_id
_entity_poly.type
_entity_poly.pdbx_seq_one_letter_code
_entity_poly.pdbx_strand_id
1 'polypeptide(L)'
;MKFYLSALLSMAVVTAEAQRLSAYNQYLLFTPSTFFHSVASNNLSLNQSSQDAGNQEINSTLMNAYLNHPDMIVDSENQLRHAGEVKEEIVEPIKHEVAFVNKVTPLPQEEEVTPVEVVVEKPNFWNYKGDYYLQFLQNYISSNWYKGGESNYAMVGSATIEANYDNQQKIKWDNKLEAKLGFQTSRADSIHNLKASEDLLRLTSKFGLQATKKWYYTLNVLAYTQFMRGYKNNDFFTYSDFMSPLTLNISVGMNYTVEWFDKHLTGNIQLSPFAYNLKYVDRLALSKKNGINMGKHCLNDFGSMFTADLEWKFSENIIWKTRLYGFSSYHRAELEWENTISFKFNKYISSNIFIYPRFDDHTTRDGHHGYWQFKEYASLGFNYTFGK
;
A
#
# COMPACT_ATOMS: atom_id res chain seq x y z
N MET A 1 -26.65 -10.21 0.23
CA MET A 1 -25.68 -10.67 1.22
C MET A 1 -24.72 -11.76 0.71
N LYS A 2 -25.14 -12.77 -0.06
CA LYS A 2 -24.24 -13.82 -0.59
C LYS A 2 -23.21 -13.32 -1.63
N PHE A 3 -23.53 -12.30 -2.44
CA PHE A 3 -22.62 -11.73 -3.45
C PHE A 3 -21.46 -10.90 -2.85
N TYR A 4 -21.66 -10.25 -1.72
CA TYR A 4 -20.64 -9.41 -1.09
C TYR A 4 -19.58 -10.23 -0.33
N LEU A 5 -20.01 -11.39 0.21
CA LEU A 5 -19.08 -12.31 0.88
C LEU A 5 -18.12 -12.98 -0.11
N SER A 6 -18.59 -13.29 -1.33
CA SER A 6 -17.75 -13.88 -2.37
C SER A 6 -16.72 -12.88 -2.93
N ALA A 7 -17.07 -11.59 -3.03
CA ALA A 7 -16.12 -10.55 -3.45
C ALA A 7 -15.03 -10.30 -2.39
N LEU A 8 -15.36 -10.33 -1.11
CA LEU A 8 -14.38 -10.23 -0.02
C LEU A 8 -13.49 -11.48 0.05
N LEU A 9 -14.06 -12.67 -0.17
CA LEU A 9 -13.28 -13.92 -0.21
C LEU A 9 -12.34 -13.96 -1.43
N SER A 10 -12.77 -13.50 -2.60
CA SER A 10 -11.92 -13.44 -3.80
C SER A 10 -10.78 -12.42 -3.63
N MET A 11 -11.01 -11.28 -2.95
CA MET A 11 -9.92 -10.36 -2.58
C MET A 11 -8.91 -11.00 -1.62
N ALA A 12 -9.36 -11.79 -0.65
CA ALA A 12 -8.46 -12.49 0.28
C ALA A 12 -7.61 -13.57 -0.42
N VAL A 13 -8.16 -14.25 -1.42
CA VAL A 13 -7.43 -15.27 -2.21
C VAL A 13 -6.36 -14.62 -3.08
N VAL A 14 -6.67 -13.49 -3.74
CA VAL A 14 -5.68 -12.75 -4.58
C VAL A 14 -4.52 -12.23 -3.72
N THR A 15 -4.77 -11.82 -2.47
CA THR A 15 -3.69 -11.39 -1.56
C THR A 15 -2.83 -12.55 -1.07
N ALA A 16 -3.40 -13.75 -0.90
CA ALA A 16 -2.65 -14.95 -0.50
C ALA A 16 -1.73 -15.47 -1.62
N GLU A 17 -2.16 -15.39 -2.88
CA GLU A 17 -1.29 -15.75 -4.02
C GLU A 17 -0.20 -14.69 -4.27
N ALA A 18 -0.49 -13.40 -4.07
CA ALA A 18 0.53 -12.35 -4.14
C ALA A 18 1.63 -12.52 -3.06
N GLN A 19 1.28 -13.02 -1.88
CA GLN A 19 2.27 -13.34 -0.84
C GLN A 19 3.15 -14.55 -1.21
N ARG A 20 2.60 -15.57 -1.90
CA ARG A 20 3.40 -16.72 -2.37
C ARG A 20 4.39 -16.31 -3.48
N LEU A 21 3.99 -15.46 -4.40
CA LEU A 21 4.87 -14.96 -5.47
C LEU A 21 5.97 -14.03 -4.93
N SER A 22 5.70 -13.23 -3.90
CA SER A 22 6.69 -12.35 -3.27
C SER A 22 7.77 -13.12 -2.51
N ALA A 23 7.46 -14.25 -1.89
CA ALA A 23 8.43 -15.07 -1.16
C ALA A 23 9.42 -15.79 -2.11
N TYR A 24 8.99 -16.11 -3.33
CA TYR A 24 9.84 -16.84 -4.28
C TYR A 24 10.84 -15.93 -5.00
N ASN A 25 10.52 -14.64 -5.21
CA ASN A 25 11.38 -13.71 -5.96
C ASN A 25 12.40 -12.93 -5.11
N GLN A 26 12.42 -13.09 -3.80
CA GLN A 26 13.33 -12.34 -2.92
C GLN A 26 14.76 -12.88 -2.85
N TYR A 27 15.05 -14.07 -3.41
CA TYR A 27 16.30 -14.80 -3.13
C TYR A 27 17.18 -15.10 -4.34
N LEU A 28 16.87 -14.57 -5.52
CA LEU A 28 17.68 -14.81 -6.73
C LEU A 28 18.82 -13.82 -6.98
N LEU A 29 19.16 -12.98 -6.00
CA LEU A 29 20.26 -12.01 -6.10
C LEU A 29 21.64 -12.55 -5.72
N PHE A 30 21.73 -13.78 -5.25
CA PHE A 30 23.01 -14.40 -4.89
C PHE A 30 23.28 -15.61 -5.78
N THR A 31 24.43 -15.60 -6.44
CA THR A 31 24.99 -16.79 -7.08
C THR A 31 25.09 -17.93 -6.06
N PRO A 32 24.84 -19.19 -6.47
CA PRO A 32 25.02 -20.33 -5.57
C PRO A 32 26.42 -20.29 -4.96
N SER A 33 26.49 -20.42 -3.64
CA SER A 33 27.73 -20.33 -2.92
C SER A 33 28.40 -21.69 -2.79
N THR A 34 29.72 -21.71 -2.89
CA THR A 34 30.54 -22.90 -2.67
C THR A 34 30.97 -22.98 -1.22
N PHE A 35 30.81 -24.14 -0.60
CA PHE A 35 31.28 -24.40 0.75
C PHE A 35 32.80 -24.65 0.74
N PHE A 36 33.57 -23.76 1.38
CA PHE A 36 35.00 -23.89 1.58
C PHE A 36 35.28 -24.42 2.97
N HIS A 37 35.91 -25.59 3.03
CA HIS A 37 36.25 -26.25 4.30
C HIS A 37 37.21 -25.41 5.17
N SER A 38 38.06 -24.64 4.55
CA SER A 38 38.98 -23.71 5.21
C SER A 38 38.26 -22.61 6.01
N VAL A 39 37.14 -22.12 5.51
CA VAL A 39 36.33 -21.12 6.21
C VAL A 39 35.76 -21.67 7.51
N ALA A 40 35.22 -22.90 7.46
CA ALA A 40 34.68 -23.56 8.63
C ALA A 40 35.81 -23.94 9.63
N SER A 41 36.95 -24.48 9.16
CA SER A 41 38.05 -24.84 10.03
C SER A 41 38.70 -23.64 10.73
N ASN A 42 38.82 -22.48 10.02
CA ASN A 42 39.39 -21.28 10.58
C ASN A 42 38.48 -20.62 11.63
N ASN A 43 37.18 -20.70 11.47
CA ASN A 43 36.22 -20.18 12.47
C ASN A 43 36.02 -21.08 13.68
N LEU A 44 36.24 -22.41 13.54
CA LEU A 44 36.08 -23.38 14.61
C LEU A 44 37.40 -23.73 15.35
N SER A 45 38.56 -23.26 14.87
CA SER A 45 39.85 -23.51 15.50
C SER A 45 40.04 -22.63 16.73
N LEU A 46 40.40 -23.29 17.87
CA LEU A 46 40.69 -22.62 19.14
C LEU A 46 42.04 -21.86 19.16
N ASN A 47 42.91 -22.08 18.16
CA ASN A 47 44.21 -21.43 18.02
C ASN A 47 44.15 -20.38 16.89
N GLN A 48 43.79 -19.15 17.23
CA GLN A 48 43.87 -18.00 16.34
C GLN A 48 45.31 -17.46 16.35
N SER A 49 46.21 -18.06 15.56
CA SER A 49 47.51 -17.41 15.28
C SER A 49 47.38 -16.51 14.08
N SER A 50 47.46 -15.20 14.35
CA SER A 50 47.78 -14.07 13.41
C SER A 50 47.40 -14.26 11.94
N GLN A 51 46.10 -14.34 11.67
CA GLN A 51 45.56 -14.03 10.34
C GLN A 51 45.18 -12.54 10.27
N ASP A 52 45.44 -11.93 9.13
CA ASP A 52 45.04 -10.52 8.88
C ASP A 52 43.58 -10.29 9.26
N ALA A 53 43.30 -9.21 9.99
CA ALA A 53 41.97 -8.84 10.48
C ALA A 53 40.89 -8.87 9.39
N GLY A 54 41.25 -8.55 8.14
CA GLY A 54 40.34 -8.60 7.00
C GLY A 54 39.91 -10.00 6.61
N ASN A 55 40.80 -10.99 6.70
CA ASN A 55 40.48 -12.41 6.40
C ASN A 55 39.58 -13.03 7.47
N GLN A 56 39.70 -12.56 8.70
CA GLN A 56 38.84 -13.02 9.80
C GLN A 56 37.42 -12.54 9.67
N GLU A 57 37.25 -11.30 9.24
CA GLU A 57 35.93 -10.69 9.02
C GLU A 57 35.20 -11.35 7.83
N ILE A 58 35.92 -11.64 6.74
CA ILE A 58 35.41 -12.37 5.58
C ILE A 58 34.98 -13.79 5.98
N ASN A 59 35.84 -14.51 6.70
CA ASN A 59 35.53 -15.88 7.13
C ASN A 59 34.32 -15.92 8.07
N SER A 60 34.18 -14.96 8.99
CA SER A 60 33.04 -14.91 9.91
C SER A 60 31.74 -14.58 9.16
N THR A 61 31.79 -13.70 8.18
CA THR A 61 30.65 -13.35 7.34
C THR A 61 30.19 -14.55 6.49
N LEU A 62 31.14 -15.25 5.86
CA LEU A 62 30.84 -16.47 5.09
C LEU A 62 30.30 -17.60 5.99
N MET A 63 30.83 -17.77 7.17
CA MET A 63 30.33 -18.77 8.12
C MET A 63 28.91 -18.45 8.57
N ASN A 64 28.60 -17.19 8.83
CA ASN A 64 27.22 -16.75 9.13
C ASN A 64 26.27 -16.98 7.95
N ALA A 65 26.72 -16.75 6.72
CA ALA A 65 25.94 -17.06 5.52
C ALA A 65 25.65 -18.56 5.39
N TYR A 66 26.63 -19.42 5.64
CA TYR A 66 26.48 -20.89 5.60
C TYR A 66 25.51 -21.40 6.67
N LEU A 67 25.52 -20.82 7.87
CA LEU A 67 24.62 -21.20 8.94
C LEU A 67 23.19 -20.74 8.77
N ASN A 68 23.02 -19.54 8.23
CA ASN A 68 21.68 -18.93 8.07
C ASN A 68 20.97 -19.37 6.77
N HIS A 69 21.73 -19.74 5.74
CA HIS A 69 21.19 -20.08 4.42
C HIS A 69 21.87 -21.35 3.86
N PRO A 70 21.72 -22.51 4.50
CA PRO A 70 22.32 -23.77 4.05
C PRO A 70 21.76 -24.23 2.67
N ASP A 71 20.57 -23.82 2.32
CA ASP A 71 19.90 -24.07 1.04
C ASP A 71 20.56 -23.35 -0.16
N MET A 72 21.41 -22.36 0.08
CA MET A 72 22.16 -21.64 -0.97
C MET A 72 23.52 -22.28 -1.28
N ILE A 73 23.93 -23.29 -0.54
CA ILE A 73 25.18 -24.01 -0.77
C ILE A 73 24.91 -25.15 -1.75
N VAL A 74 25.34 -24.98 -3.00
CA VAL A 74 25.10 -25.97 -4.06
C VAL A 74 26.31 -26.88 -4.25
N ASP A 75 27.53 -26.35 -4.08
CA ASP A 75 28.78 -27.04 -4.33
C ASP A 75 29.70 -27.03 -3.10
N SER A 76 30.60 -28.02 -3.00
CA SER A 76 31.66 -28.05 -2.01
C SER A 76 33.03 -27.98 -2.68
N GLU A 77 34.05 -27.50 -1.93
CA GLU A 77 35.44 -27.45 -2.39
C GLU A 77 35.94 -28.83 -2.90
N ASN A 78 35.49 -29.94 -2.30
CA ASN A 78 35.84 -31.28 -2.74
C ASN A 78 35.22 -31.62 -4.10
N GLN A 79 34.01 -31.15 -4.39
CA GLN A 79 33.39 -31.36 -5.70
C GLN A 79 34.11 -30.57 -6.77
N LEU A 80 34.52 -29.34 -6.47
CA LEU A 80 35.31 -28.52 -7.40
C LEU A 80 36.69 -29.12 -7.67
N ARG A 81 37.36 -29.70 -6.67
CA ARG A 81 38.64 -30.40 -6.85
C ARG A 81 38.50 -31.65 -7.71
N HIS A 82 37.35 -32.32 -7.68
CA HIS A 82 37.10 -33.49 -8.53
C HIS A 82 36.67 -33.11 -9.95
N ALA A 83 36.24 -31.86 -10.18
CA ALA A 83 35.90 -31.35 -11.51
C ALA A 83 37.11 -31.13 -12.43
N GLY A 84 38.32 -31.25 -11.90
CA GLY A 84 39.57 -31.18 -12.66
C GLY A 84 40.27 -29.83 -12.55
N GLU A 85 41.59 -29.84 -12.46
CA GLU A 85 42.43 -28.66 -12.50
C GLU A 85 42.31 -27.98 -13.87
N VAL A 86 42.20 -26.65 -13.88
CA VAL A 86 42.39 -25.87 -15.09
C VAL A 86 43.80 -26.18 -15.58
N LYS A 87 43.92 -26.92 -16.69
CA LYS A 87 45.24 -27.20 -17.26
C LYS A 87 45.83 -25.88 -17.74
N GLU A 88 46.91 -25.44 -17.09
CA GLU A 88 47.76 -24.38 -17.65
C GLU A 88 48.27 -24.83 -19.04
N GLU A 89 48.18 -23.93 -20.01
CA GLU A 89 48.68 -24.15 -21.38
C GLU A 89 50.15 -24.54 -21.27
N ILE A 90 50.48 -25.81 -21.59
CA ILE A 90 51.89 -26.24 -21.69
C ILE A 90 52.44 -25.71 -23.01
N VAL A 91 53.30 -24.73 -22.90
CA VAL A 91 54.11 -24.25 -24.05
C VAL A 91 55.30 -25.20 -24.19
N GLU A 92 55.12 -26.32 -24.88
CA GLU A 92 56.26 -27.13 -25.32
C GLU A 92 56.70 -26.70 -26.74
N PRO A 93 58.04 -26.61 -27.01
CA PRO A 93 58.52 -26.23 -28.32
C PRO A 93 58.22 -27.36 -29.32
N ILE A 94 57.62 -27.00 -30.43
CA ILE A 94 57.25 -27.90 -31.52
C ILE A 94 58.51 -28.48 -32.16
N LYS A 95 58.81 -29.78 -31.96
CA LYS A 95 59.75 -30.56 -32.81
C LYS A 95 58.98 -31.06 -34.01
N HIS A 96 59.34 -30.53 -35.17
CA HIS A 96 58.82 -31.05 -36.45
C HIS A 96 59.44 -32.45 -36.74
N GLU A 97 58.68 -33.53 -36.55
CA GLU A 97 58.86 -34.75 -37.30
C GLU A 97 57.65 -34.98 -38.20
N VAL A 98 57.93 -34.96 -39.50
CA VAL A 98 56.92 -35.23 -40.53
C VAL A 98 56.70 -36.77 -40.54
N ALA A 99 55.67 -37.27 -39.84
CA ALA A 99 55.17 -38.61 -40.02
C ALA A 99 53.90 -38.57 -40.85
N PHE A 100 53.94 -39.20 -42.05
CA PHE A 100 52.72 -39.44 -42.84
C PHE A 100 51.78 -40.35 -42.02
N VAL A 101 50.72 -39.79 -41.49
CA VAL A 101 49.66 -40.58 -40.83
C VAL A 101 48.43 -40.53 -41.70
N ASN A 102 48.14 -41.64 -42.37
CA ASN A 102 46.86 -41.93 -43.03
C ASN A 102 45.77 -42.26 -41.98
N LYS A 103 45.42 -41.30 -41.15
CA LYS A 103 44.22 -41.35 -40.31
C LYS A 103 43.58 -39.99 -40.28
N VAL A 104 42.44 -39.84 -40.96
CA VAL A 104 41.56 -38.71 -40.81
C VAL A 104 41.00 -38.79 -39.39
N THR A 105 41.54 -38.02 -38.50
CA THR A 105 40.90 -37.74 -37.23
C THR A 105 39.68 -36.86 -37.49
N PRO A 106 38.47 -37.23 -37.04
CA PRO A 106 37.34 -36.32 -37.19
C PRO A 106 37.69 -35.02 -36.50
N LEU A 107 37.41 -33.90 -37.20
CA LEU A 107 37.47 -32.58 -36.61
C LEU A 107 36.73 -32.60 -35.27
N PRO A 108 37.28 -31.96 -34.21
CA PRO A 108 36.53 -31.80 -32.99
C PRO A 108 35.21 -31.15 -33.36
N GLN A 109 34.11 -31.77 -33.04
CA GLN A 109 32.81 -31.14 -33.10
C GLN A 109 32.96 -29.87 -32.26
N GLU A 110 32.79 -28.70 -32.88
CA GLU A 110 32.62 -27.47 -32.14
C GLU A 110 31.49 -27.75 -31.17
N GLU A 111 31.79 -27.69 -29.86
CA GLU A 111 30.74 -27.72 -28.83
C GLU A 111 29.77 -26.62 -29.25
N GLU A 112 28.55 -27.05 -29.58
CA GLU A 112 27.45 -26.12 -29.82
C GLU A 112 27.36 -25.24 -28.58
N VAL A 113 27.95 -24.03 -28.65
CA VAL A 113 27.81 -23.04 -27.61
C VAL A 113 26.32 -22.73 -27.55
N THR A 114 25.61 -23.47 -26.70
CA THR A 114 24.22 -23.13 -26.41
C THR A 114 24.23 -21.68 -26.00
N PRO A 115 23.52 -20.80 -26.71
CA PRO A 115 23.49 -19.41 -26.35
C PRO A 115 22.97 -19.33 -24.91
N VAL A 116 23.79 -18.86 -24.00
CA VAL A 116 23.34 -18.56 -22.64
C VAL A 116 22.28 -17.51 -22.80
N GLU A 117 21.03 -17.92 -22.66
CA GLU A 117 19.91 -17.01 -22.66
C GLU A 117 20.05 -16.14 -21.40
N VAL A 118 20.62 -14.97 -21.58
CA VAL A 118 20.68 -13.98 -20.50
C VAL A 118 19.26 -13.54 -20.26
N VAL A 119 18.62 -14.18 -19.29
CA VAL A 119 17.30 -13.77 -18.81
C VAL A 119 17.47 -12.43 -18.14
N VAL A 120 17.30 -11.36 -18.89
CA VAL A 120 17.21 -10.00 -18.35
C VAL A 120 15.86 -9.89 -17.70
N GLU A 121 15.79 -10.10 -16.39
CA GLU A 121 14.58 -9.82 -15.62
C GLU A 121 14.22 -8.35 -15.78
N LYS A 122 13.02 -8.10 -16.31
CA LYS A 122 12.51 -6.74 -16.41
C LYS A 122 12.32 -6.18 -15.02
N PRO A 123 12.88 -5.02 -14.69
CA PRO A 123 12.72 -4.44 -13.36
C PRO A 123 11.24 -4.21 -13.07
N ASN A 124 10.81 -4.68 -11.91
CA ASN A 124 9.45 -4.44 -11.44
C ASN A 124 9.39 -3.05 -10.81
N PHE A 125 8.72 -2.12 -11.47
CA PHE A 125 8.54 -0.74 -11.01
C PHE A 125 7.28 -0.55 -10.14
N TRP A 126 6.55 -1.62 -9.85
CA TRP A 126 5.36 -1.59 -9.02
C TRP A 126 5.69 -1.85 -7.55
N ASN A 127 5.13 -1.03 -6.69
CA ASN A 127 5.17 -1.19 -5.24
C ASN A 127 3.73 -1.36 -4.73
N TYR A 128 3.49 -2.40 -3.94
CA TYR A 128 2.19 -2.70 -3.36
C TYR A 128 2.26 -2.58 -1.85
N LYS A 129 1.28 -1.89 -1.28
CA LYS A 129 1.15 -1.74 0.17
C LYS A 129 -0.31 -1.96 0.57
N GLY A 130 -0.53 -2.59 1.71
CA GLY A 130 -1.86 -2.79 2.27
C GLY A 130 -1.88 -2.54 3.77
N ASP A 131 -2.86 -1.74 4.20
CA ASP A 131 -3.15 -1.46 5.59
C ASP A 131 -4.56 -1.94 5.91
N TYR A 132 -4.69 -2.83 6.89
CA TYR A 132 -5.98 -3.31 7.38
C TYR A 132 -6.16 -2.94 8.84
N TYR A 133 -7.35 -2.51 9.17
CA TYR A 133 -7.71 -2.11 10.52
C TYR A 133 -9.07 -2.67 10.88
N LEU A 134 -9.19 -3.26 12.08
CA LEU A 134 -10.44 -3.74 12.64
C LEU A 134 -10.58 -3.25 14.07
N GLN A 135 -11.69 -2.61 14.36
CA GLN A 135 -12.01 -1.99 15.62
C GLN A 135 -13.31 -2.53 16.16
N PHE A 136 -13.35 -2.77 17.46
CA PHE A 136 -14.54 -3.08 18.22
C PHE A 136 -14.72 -2.08 19.35
N LEU A 137 -15.96 -1.68 19.57
CA LEU A 137 -16.39 -0.92 20.73
C LEU A 137 -17.60 -1.62 21.32
N GLN A 138 -17.56 -1.95 22.59
CA GLN A 138 -18.67 -2.52 23.31
C GLN A 138 -18.91 -1.72 24.58
N ASN A 139 -20.12 -1.28 24.77
CA ASN A 139 -20.61 -0.73 26.03
C ASN A 139 -21.82 -1.53 26.47
N TYR A 140 -21.75 -2.16 27.63
CA TYR A 140 -22.85 -2.90 28.22
C TYR A 140 -23.32 -2.24 29.51
N ILE A 141 -24.59 -1.93 29.59
CA ILE A 141 -25.25 -1.35 30.75
C ILE A 141 -26.48 -2.20 31.04
N SER A 142 -26.55 -2.77 32.26
CA SER A 142 -27.72 -3.57 32.67
C SER A 142 -28.95 -2.68 32.78
N SER A 143 -30.13 -3.26 32.53
CA SER A 143 -31.42 -2.53 32.57
C SER A 143 -31.75 -1.89 33.92
N ASN A 144 -31.14 -2.39 35.00
CA ASN A 144 -31.32 -1.90 36.38
C ASN A 144 -30.17 -1.00 36.84
N TRP A 145 -29.29 -0.54 35.93
CA TRP A 145 -28.22 0.39 36.32
C TRP A 145 -28.79 1.70 36.88
N TYR A 146 -28.33 2.12 38.04
CA TYR A 146 -28.92 3.19 38.83
C TYR A 146 -28.93 4.58 38.18
N LYS A 147 -28.06 4.84 37.18
CA LYS A 147 -28.00 6.08 36.44
C LYS A 147 -28.65 6.00 35.05
N GLY A 148 -29.26 4.87 34.68
CA GLY A 148 -29.69 4.64 33.33
C GLY A 148 -28.52 4.48 32.36
N GLY A 149 -28.80 4.45 31.07
CA GLY A 149 -27.82 4.33 30.01
C GLY A 149 -28.23 3.27 28.98
N GLU A 150 -27.46 3.17 27.89
CA GLU A 150 -27.74 2.22 26.79
C GLU A 150 -26.54 1.35 26.49
N SER A 151 -26.81 0.08 26.18
CA SER A 151 -25.79 -0.83 25.66
C SER A 151 -25.64 -0.63 24.18
N ASN A 152 -24.40 -0.41 23.73
CA ASN A 152 -24.08 -0.22 22.32
C ASN A 152 -22.93 -1.15 21.91
N TYR A 153 -23.04 -1.69 20.71
CA TYR A 153 -21.97 -2.41 20.05
C TYR A 153 -21.65 -1.67 18.76
N ALA A 154 -20.38 -1.44 18.52
CA ALA A 154 -19.91 -0.88 17.26
C ALA A 154 -18.69 -1.65 16.77
N MET A 155 -18.62 -1.85 15.47
CA MET A 155 -17.50 -2.46 14.78
C MET A 155 -17.16 -1.62 13.55
N VAL A 156 -15.90 -1.33 13.34
CA VAL A 156 -15.42 -0.65 12.13
C VAL A 156 -14.26 -1.44 11.55
N GLY A 157 -14.40 -1.81 10.29
CA GLY A 157 -13.33 -2.35 9.47
C GLY A 157 -12.87 -1.35 8.42
N SER A 158 -11.58 -1.28 8.16
CA SER A 158 -11.02 -0.53 7.04
C SER A 158 -9.94 -1.32 6.33
N ALA A 159 -9.87 -1.16 5.02
CA ALA A 159 -8.83 -1.69 4.17
C ALA A 159 -8.35 -0.58 3.24
N THR A 160 -7.05 -0.35 3.21
CA THR A 160 -6.39 0.56 2.28
C THR A 160 -5.41 -0.26 1.46
N ILE A 161 -5.52 -0.22 0.15
CA ILE A 161 -4.63 -0.91 -0.78
C ILE A 161 -4.02 0.15 -1.69
N GLU A 162 -2.70 0.14 -1.79
CA GLU A 162 -1.93 1.02 -2.65
C GLU A 162 -1.17 0.20 -3.69
N ALA A 163 -1.20 0.65 -4.94
CA ALA A 163 -0.46 0.10 -6.05
C ALA A 163 0.23 1.25 -6.79
N ASN A 164 1.50 1.44 -6.53
CA ASN A 164 2.26 2.59 -6.99
C ASN A 164 3.31 2.16 -8.00
N TYR A 165 3.30 2.77 -9.16
CA TYR A 165 4.28 2.58 -10.22
C TYR A 165 5.24 3.78 -10.24
N ASP A 166 6.55 3.51 -10.22
CA ASP A 166 7.59 4.52 -10.38
C ASP A 166 8.70 3.98 -11.26
N ASN A 167 8.81 4.49 -12.49
CA ASN A 167 9.88 4.07 -13.41
C ASN A 167 11.24 4.70 -13.07
N GLN A 168 11.35 5.42 -11.95
CA GLN A 168 12.55 6.12 -11.47
C GLN A 168 13.16 7.14 -12.48
N GLN A 169 12.45 7.41 -13.56
CA GLN A 169 12.85 8.38 -14.58
C GLN A 169 11.93 9.60 -14.56
N LYS A 170 10.72 9.48 -15.07
CA LYS A 170 9.81 10.62 -15.24
C LYS A 170 8.35 10.31 -14.91
N ILE A 171 7.97 9.04 -14.81
CA ILE A 171 6.56 8.63 -14.70
C ILE A 171 6.32 8.03 -13.32
N LYS A 172 5.30 8.58 -12.63
CA LYS A 172 4.71 8.01 -11.43
C LYS A 172 3.22 7.79 -11.63
N TRP A 173 2.72 6.69 -11.14
CA TRP A 173 1.30 6.40 -11.15
C TRP A 173 0.90 5.79 -9.82
N ASP A 174 0.31 6.61 -8.97
CA ASP A 174 -0.10 6.24 -7.62
C ASP A 174 -1.58 5.91 -7.60
N ASN A 175 -1.91 4.69 -7.20
CA ASN A 175 -3.28 4.22 -7.07
C ASN A 175 -3.54 3.83 -5.62
N LYS A 176 -4.65 4.30 -5.07
CA LYS A 176 -5.07 4.03 -3.70
C LYS A 176 -6.56 3.71 -3.66
N LEU A 177 -6.90 2.55 -3.15
CA LEU A 177 -8.26 2.12 -2.86
C LEU A 177 -8.46 2.09 -1.35
N GLU A 178 -9.45 2.82 -0.86
CA GLU A 178 -9.82 2.88 0.55
C GLU A 178 -11.25 2.38 0.71
N ALA A 179 -11.45 1.40 1.56
CA ALA A 179 -12.75 0.89 1.94
C ALA A 179 -12.89 0.96 3.46
N LYS A 180 -13.93 1.63 3.95
CA LYS A 180 -14.31 1.65 5.38
C LYS A 180 -15.75 1.22 5.50
N LEU A 181 -16.02 0.31 6.43
CA LEU A 181 -17.36 -0.14 6.74
C LEU A 181 -17.48 -0.33 8.25
N GLY A 182 -18.39 0.40 8.84
CA GLY A 182 -18.69 0.32 10.27
C GLY A 182 -20.17 0.13 10.53
N PHE A 183 -20.46 -0.60 11.59
CA PHE A 183 -21.80 -0.86 12.07
C PHE A 183 -21.90 -0.48 13.53
N GLN A 184 -23.06 0.03 13.91
CA GLN A 184 -23.38 0.27 15.31
C GLN A 184 -24.84 -0.11 15.60
N THR A 185 -25.05 -0.62 16.81
CA THR A 185 -26.39 -0.83 17.36
C THR A 185 -26.77 0.37 18.22
N SER A 186 -28.05 0.71 18.26
CA SER A 186 -28.60 1.71 19.17
C SER A 186 -29.97 1.26 19.63
N ARG A 187 -30.18 1.14 20.93
CA ARG A 187 -31.48 0.82 21.51
C ARG A 187 -32.44 2.01 21.46
N ALA A 188 -31.91 3.25 21.33
CA ALA A 188 -32.72 4.45 21.14
C ALA A 188 -33.39 4.50 19.75
N ASP A 189 -32.96 3.67 18.81
CA ASP A 189 -33.57 3.53 17.49
C ASP A 189 -34.52 2.33 17.48
N SER A 190 -35.81 2.60 17.56
CA SER A 190 -36.86 1.56 17.53
C SER A 190 -37.09 0.97 16.13
N ILE A 191 -36.53 1.63 15.08
CA ILE A 191 -36.75 1.25 13.68
C ILE A 191 -35.59 0.42 13.15
N HIS A 192 -34.33 0.83 13.48
CA HIS A 192 -33.13 0.24 12.92
C HIS A 192 -32.25 -0.36 14.02
N ASN A 193 -32.23 -1.66 14.15
CA ASN A 193 -31.40 -2.37 15.13
C ASN A 193 -29.89 -2.23 14.83
N LEU A 194 -29.52 -2.08 13.55
CA LEU A 194 -28.15 -1.96 13.08
C LEU A 194 -28.04 -0.87 12.01
N LYS A 195 -27.14 0.09 12.19
CA LYS A 195 -26.88 1.18 11.24
C LYS A 195 -25.42 1.24 10.85
N ALA A 196 -25.16 1.76 9.66
CA ALA A 196 -23.80 2.14 9.26
C ALA A 196 -23.34 3.33 10.10
N SER A 197 -22.16 3.19 10.74
CA SER A 197 -21.48 4.26 11.47
C SER A 197 -20.38 4.90 10.62
N GLU A 198 -19.69 4.08 9.84
CA GLU A 198 -18.70 4.44 8.82
C GLU A 198 -19.08 3.75 7.52
N ASP A 199 -18.97 4.47 6.41
CA ASP A 199 -19.28 3.89 5.10
C ASP A 199 -18.58 4.71 4.02
N LEU A 200 -17.52 4.17 3.44
CA LEU A 200 -16.71 4.83 2.43
C LEU A 200 -16.08 3.80 1.49
N LEU A 201 -16.25 4.01 0.21
CA LEU A 201 -15.44 3.41 -0.84
C LEU A 201 -14.82 4.56 -1.65
N ARG A 202 -13.50 4.69 -1.62
CA ARG A 202 -12.76 5.76 -2.29
C ARG A 202 -11.63 5.20 -3.14
N LEU A 203 -11.62 5.58 -4.40
CA LEU A 203 -10.54 5.31 -5.34
C LEU A 203 -9.84 6.64 -5.67
N THR A 204 -8.54 6.68 -5.48
CA THR A 204 -7.68 7.78 -5.92
C THR A 204 -6.65 7.24 -6.90
N SER A 205 -6.54 7.82 -8.07
CA SER A 205 -5.55 7.48 -9.09
C SER A 205 -4.86 8.76 -9.55
N LYS A 206 -3.54 8.85 -9.36
CA LYS A 206 -2.73 10.02 -9.71
C LYS A 206 -1.66 9.60 -10.71
N PHE A 207 -1.80 10.05 -11.93
CA PHE A 207 -0.77 9.88 -12.96
C PHE A 207 0.10 11.13 -13.01
N GLY A 208 1.41 11.00 -12.83
CA GLY A 208 2.35 12.09 -12.71
C GLY A 208 3.49 12.01 -13.72
N LEU A 209 3.80 13.14 -14.36
CA LEU A 209 4.99 13.36 -15.18
C LEU A 209 5.94 14.30 -14.44
N GLN A 210 7.16 13.87 -14.19
CA GLN A 210 8.14 14.64 -13.44
C GLN A 210 8.53 15.92 -14.18
N ALA A 211 8.32 17.07 -13.53
CA ALA A 211 8.78 18.37 -13.99
C ALA A 211 10.13 18.73 -13.36
N THR A 212 10.29 18.50 -12.06
CA THR A 212 11.53 18.65 -11.31
C THR A 212 11.65 17.52 -10.27
N LYS A 213 12.71 17.51 -9.44
CA LYS A 213 12.92 16.47 -8.42
C LYS A 213 11.73 16.26 -7.48
N LYS A 214 10.93 17.32 -7.21
CA LYS A 214 9.81 17.28 -6.25
C LYS A 214 8.46 17.68 -6.86
N TRP A 215 8.43 18.19 -8.10
CA TRP A 215 7.23 18.63 -8.77
C TRP A 215 6.87 17.72 -9.93
N TYR A 216 5.58 17.39 -10.04
CA TYR A 216 5.02 16.55 -11.09
C TYR A 216 3.80 17.25 -11.70
N TYR A 217 3.69 17.25 -13.02
CA TYR A 217 2.41 17.50 -13.69
C TYR A 217 1.53 16.29 -13.47
N THR A 218 0.32 16.49 -12.98
CA THR A 218 -0.55 15.39 -12.57
C THR A 218 -1.92 15.44 -13.19
N LEU A 219 -2.39 14.27 -13.62
CA LEU A 219 -3.81 13.97 -13.83
C LEU A 219 -4.27 13.16 -12.61
N ASN A 220 -5.25 13.69 -11.88
CA ASN A 220 -5.81 13.03 -10.71
C ASN A 220 -7.27 12.67 -10.96
N VAL A 221 -7.63 11.43 -10.63
CA VAL A 221 -8.98 10.90 -10.63
C VAL A 221 -9.32 10.48 -9.22
N LEU A 222 -10.31 11.09 -8.62
CA LEU A 222 -10.85 10.77 -7.30
C LEU A 222 -12.31 10.36 -7.45
N ALA A 223 -12.65 9.13 -7.09
CA ALA A 223 -14.03 8.65 -7.07
C ALA A 223 -14.36 8.11 -5.68
N TYR A 224 -15.49 8.51 -5.12
CA TYR A 224 -15.94 7.96 -3.84
C TYR A 224 -17.46 7.84 -3.75
N THR A 225 -17.88 6.82 -3.01
CA THR A 225 -19.27 6.50 -2.73
C THR A 225 -19.35 5.75 -1.39
N GLN A 226 -20.51 5.27 -1.04
CA GLN A 226 -20.77 4.41 0.10
C GLN A 226 -21.32 3.05 -0.35
N PHE A 227 -21.25 2.04 0.54
CA PHE A 227 -21.72 0.68 0.29
C PHE A 227 -23.18 0.48 0.70
N MET A 228 -23.61 1.17 1.77
CA MET A 228 -24.86 0.88 2.47
C MET A 228 -25.79 2.08 2.55
N ARG A 229 -27.01 1.79 2.96
CA ARG A 229 -28.00 2.83 3.28
C ARG A 229 -27.70 3.46 4.61
N GLY A 230 -27.65 4.78 4.62
CA GLY A 230 -27.51 5.57 5.83
C GLY A 230 -28.89 6.01 6.35
N TYR A 231 -29.11 5.89 7.65
CA TYR A 231 -30.33 6.28 8.34
C TYR A 231 -30.04 7.19 9.53
N LYS A 232 -30.98 8.05 9.88
CA LYS A 232 -31.02 8.73 11.19
C LYS A 232 -31.80 7.90 12.19
N ASN A 233 -31.65 8.22 13.47
CA ASN A 233 -32.41 7.54 14.53
C ASN A 233 -33.92 7.78 14.35
N ASN A 234 -34.69 6.73 14.48
CA ASN A 234 -36.16 6.78 14.41
C ASN A 234 -36.72 7.43 13.13
N ASP A 235 -36.05 7.28 12.00
CA ASP A 235 -36.43 7.86 10.72
C ASP A 235 -36.34 6.82 9.61
N PHE A 236 -37.41 6.55 8.89
CA PHE A 236 -37.46 5.64 7.74
C PHE A 236 -36.80 6.23 6.49
N PHE A 237 -36.50 7.53 6.48
CA PHE A 237 -35.89 8.17 5.32
C PHE A 237 -34.46 7.71 5.10
N THR A 238 -34.15 7.26 3.89
CA THR A 238 -32.78 6.91 3.51
C THR A 238 -31.99 8.18 3.22
N TYR A 239 -30.91 8.43 3.96
CA TYR A 239 -30.07 9.62 3.84
C TYR A 239 -28.91 9.47 2.88
N SER A 240 -28.48 8.25 2.64
CA SER A 240 -27.45 7.87 1.65
C SER A 240 -27.69 6.42 1.21
N ASP A 241 -27.25 6.06 0.02
CA ASP A 241 -27.35 4.70 -0.53
C ASP A 241 -26.15 4.46 -1.45
N PHE A 242 -25.93 3.24 -1.91
CA PHE A 242 -24.91 2.94 -2.90
C PHE A 242 -25.09 3.85 -4.13
N MET A 243 -24.01 4.49 -4.60
CA MET A 243 -24.03 5.50 -5.66
C MET A 243 -25.00 6.67 -5.43
N SER A 244 -25.34 6.98 -4.18
CA SER A 244 -26.24 8.09 -3.83
C SER A 244 -25.76 8.84 -2.58
N PRO A 245 -24.69 9.71 -2.69
CA PRO A 245 -24.01 10.12 -3.91
C PRO A 245 -22.82 9.24 -4.32
N LEU A 246 -22.53 9.17 -5.61
CA LEU A 246 -21.22 8.91 -6.18
C LEU A 246 -20.62 10.26 -6.57
N THR A 247 -19.43 10.57 -6.06
CA THR A 247 -18.67 11.76 -6.46
C THR A 247 -17.46 11.32 -7.27
N LEU A 248 -17.32 11.88 -8.46
CA LEU A 248 -16.16 11.71 -9.34
C LEU A 248 -15.51 13.06 -9.57
N ASN A 249 -14.24 13.19 -9.26
CA ASN A 249 -13.45 14.37 -9.52
C ASN A 249 -12.28 14.01 -10.44
N ILE A 250 -12.17 14.70 -11.55
CA ILE A 250 -11.06 14.59 -12.50
C ILE A 250 -10.37 15.94 -12.54
N SER A 251 -9.08 16.00 -12.28
CA SER A 251 -8.35 17.24 -12.19
C SER A 251 -6.96 17.17 -12.77
N VAL A 252 -6.53 18.29 -13.35
CA VAL A 252 -5.20 18.46 -13.93
C VAL A 252 -4.50 19.59 -13.20
N GLY A 253 -3.24 19.35 -12.82
CA GLY A 253 -2.47 20.33 -12.09
C GLY A 253 -1.05 19.90 -11.80
N MET A 254 -0.54 20.36 -10.67
CA MET A 254 0.81 20.05 -10.21
C MET A 254 0.76 19.41 -8.81
N ASN A 255 1.59 18.40 -8.63
CA ASN A 255 1.78 17.74 -7.35
C ASN A 255 3.20 18.02 -6.84
N TYR A 256 3.30 18.41 -5.58
CA TYR A 256 4.56 18.59 -4.87
C TYR A 256 4.74 17.47 -3.87
N THR A 257 5.85 16.74 -3.97
CA THR A 257 6.21 15.72 -2.98
C THR A 257 6.87 16.37 -1.78
N VAL A 258 6.26 16.21 -0.62
CA VAL A 258 6.75 16.71 0.67
C VAL A 258 7.65 15.66 1.30
N GLU A 259 8.89 16.04 1.59
CA GLU A 259 9.85 15.28 2.38
C GLU A 259 10.60 16.29 3.25
N TRP A 260 10.05 16.57 4.43
CA TRP A 260 10.60 17.55 5.36
C TRP A 260 11.00 16.87 6.67
N PHE A 261 11.86 17.55 7.44
CA PHE A 261 12.32 17.10 8.75
C PHE A 261 12.88 15.66 8.70
N ASP A 262 13.90 15.43 7.84
CA ASP A 262 14.53 14.13 7.65
C ASP A 262 13.53 13.00 7.35
N LYS A 263 12.52 13.30 6.53
CA LYS A 263 11.42 12.40 6.15
C LYS A 263 10.47 12.04 7.31
N HIS A 264 10.51 12.77 8.42
CA HIS A 264 9.47 12.64 9.45
C HIS A 264 8.11 13.16 8.98
N LEU A 265 8.10 14.19 8.12
CA LEU A 265 6.90 14.67 7.46
C LEU A 265 6.98 14.35 5.97
N THR A 266 6.12 13.45 5.53
CA THR A 266 6.06 12.99 4.13
C THR A 266 4.66 13.14 3.58
N GLY A 267 4.54 13.24 2.27
CA GLY A 267 3.25 13.27 1.60
C GLY A 267 3.25 14.04 0.30
N ASN A 268 2.09 14.51 -0.09
CA ASN A 268 1.87 15.18 -1.35
C ASN A 268 0.93 16.36 -1.18
N ILE A 269 1.26 17.47 -1.85
CA ILE A 269 0.38 18.64 -1.99
C ILE A 269 0.07 18.79 -3.46
N GLN A 270 -1.21 18.74 -3.82
CA GLN A 270 -1.67 18.89 -5.20
C GLN A 270 -2.46 20.16 -5.36
N LEU A 271 -2.11 20.93 -6.37
CA LEU A 271 -2.80 22.14 -6.82
C LEU A 271 -3.34 21.87 -8.22
N SER A 272 -4.62 21.83 -8.39
CA SER A 272 -5.29 21.56 -9.66
C SER A 272 -6.19 22.75 -10.04
N PRO A 273 -5.69 23.68 -10.87
CA PRO A 273 -6.48 24.84 -11.32
C PRO A 273 -7.66 24.43 -12.19
N PHE A 274 -7.57 23.28 -12.84
CA PHE A 274 -8.65 22.73 -13.66
C PHE A 274 -9.15 21.42 -13.04
N ALA A 275 -10.38 21.46 -12.54
CA ALA A 275 -11.03 20.31 -11.93
C ALA A 275 -12.49 20.22 -12.42
N TYR A 276 -12.88 19.02 -12.81
CA TYR A 276 -14.25 18.65 -13.12
C TYR A 276 -14.79 17.77 -12.00
N ASN A 277 -15.92 18.14 -11.45
CA ASN A 277 -16.61 17.41 -10.39
C ASN A 277 -17.98 16.97 -10.90
N LEU A 278 -18.21 15.65 -10.90
CA LEU A 278 -19.49 15.02 -11.16
C LEU A 278 -20.02 14.43 -9.86
N LYS A 279 -21.17 14.88 -9.41
CA LYS A 279 -21.93 14.27 -8.33
C LYS A 279 -23.15 13.57 -8.92
N TYR A 280 -23.25 12.26 -8.72
CA TYR A 280 -24.33 11.41 -9.23
C TYR A 280 -25.12 10.83 -8.08
N VAL A 281 -26.44 10.76 -8.21
CA VAL A 281 -27.32 10.04 -7.29
C VAL A 281 -28.23 9.10 -8.07
N ASP A 282 -28.19 7.82 -7.71
CA ASP A 282 -29.08 6.82 -8.27
C ASP A 282 -30.49 7.00 -7.74
N ARG A 283 -30.65 7.27 -6.44
CA ARG A 283 -31.93 7.50 -5.79
C ARG A 283 -32.37 8.94 -5.91
N LEU A 284 -33.33 9.25 -6.78
CA LEU A 284 -33.86 10.61 -7.04
C LEU A 284 -34.35 11.35 -5.78
N ALA A 285 -34.85 10.62 -4.77
CA ALA A 285 -35.24 11.23 -3.49
C ALA A 285 -34.08 11.94 -2.77
N LEU A 286 -32.84 11.59 -3.10
CA LEU A 286 -31.63 12.18 -2.52
C LEU A 286 -31.05 13.33 -3.36
N SER A 287 -31.61 13.62 -4.54
CA SER A 287 -31.10 14.66 -5.44
C SER A 287 -31.01 16.02 -4.75
N LYS A 288 -32.13 16.50 -4.19
CA LYS A 288 -32.20 17.81 -3.51
C LYS A 288 -31.21 17.91 -2.35
N LYS A 289 -31.05 16.84 -1.57
CA LYS A 289 -30.14 16.78 -0.42
C LYS A 289 -28.67 16.91 -0.84
N ASN A 290 -28.34 16.38 -2.02
CA ASN A 290 -26.99 16.43 -2.58
C ASN A 290 -26.75 17.65 -3.49
N GLY A 291 -27.66 18.65 -3.46
CA GLY A 291 -27.55 19.86 -4.26
C GLY A 291 -27.91 19.68 -5.74
N ILE A 292 -28.50 18.54 -6.10
CA ILE A 292 -28.93 18.22 -7.45
C ILE A 292 -30.38 18.66 -7.61
N ASN A 293 -30.75 19.27 -8.74
CA ASN A 293 -32.12 19.66 -9.02
C ASN A 293 -33.07 18.46 -8.94
N MET A 294 -34.29 18.66 -8.42
CA MET A 294 -35.28 17.61 -8.30
C MET A 294 -35.53 16.92 -9.65
N GLY A 295 -35.56 15.61 -9.65
CA GLY A 295 -35.75 14.79 -10.84
C GLY A 295 -34.50 14.61 -11.74
N LYS A 296 -33.35 15.16 -11.34
CA LYS A 296 -32.07 14.94 -12.02
C LYS A 296 -31.18 14.03 -11.18
N HIS A 297 -30.34 13.26 -11.87
CA HIS A 297 -29.38 12.36 -11.25
C HIS A 297 -27.99 12.98 -11.08
N CYS A 298 -27.65 14.00 -11.88
CA CYS A 298 -26.29 14.52 -11.98
C CYS A 298 -26.20 16.00 -11.65
N LEU A 299 -25.09 16.37 -11.03
CA LEU A 299 -24.60 17.75 -10.92
C LEU A 299 -23.17 17.77 -11.46
N ASN A 300 -22.91 18.67 -12.42
CA ASN A 300 -21.60 18.83 -13.05
C ASN A 300 -21.07 20.22 -12.71
N ASP A 301 -19.88 20.28 -12.15
CA ASP A 301 -19.20 21.52 -11.80
C ASP A 301 -17.78 21.55 -12.36
N PHE A 302 -17.38 22.71 -12.86
CA PHE A 302 -16.00 22.99 -13.21
C PHE A 302 -15.43 23.99 -12.20
N GLY A 303 -14.18 23.78 -11.82
CA GLY A 303 -13.56 24.66 -10.85
C GLY A 303 -12.09 24.34 -10.61
N SER A 304 -11.63 24.68 -9.42
CA SER A 304 -10.26 24.39 -8.96
C SER A 304 -10.30 23.45 -7.74
N MET A 305 -9.29 22.61 -7.63
CA MET A 305 -9.15 21.66 -6.54
C MET A 305 -7.76 21.78 -5.89
N PHE A 306 -7.75 21.62 -4.60
CA PHE A 306 -6.56 21.50 -3.77
C PHE A 306 -6.63 20.26 -2.90
N THR A 307 -5.54 19.49 -2.81
CA THR A 307 -5.42 18.41 -1.82
C THR A 307 -4.05 18.45 -1.17
N ALA A 308 -4.00 18.16 0.13
CA ALA A 308 -2.77 17.92 0.86
C ALA A 308 -2.93 16.63 1.68
N ASP A 309 -2.23 15.60 1.28
CA ASP A 309 -2.17 14.31 1.95
C ASP A 309 -0.80 14.20 2.64
N LEU A 310 -0.76 14.31 3.96
CA LEU A 310 0.48 14.35 4.73
C LEU A 310 0.47 13.30 5.84
N GLU A 311 1.62 12.70 6.06
CA GLU A 311 1.88 11.82 7.20
C GLU A 311 3.05 12.37 8.01
N TRP A 312 2.80 12.67 9.28
CA TRP A 312 3.80 13.15 10.22
C TRP A 312 4.09 12.08 11.28
N LYS A 313 5.31 11.61 11.30
CA LYS A 313 5.82 10.68 12.30
C LYS A 313 6.48 11.48 13.43
N PHE A 314 5.73 11.76 14.48
CA PHE A 314 6.29 12.42 15.67
C PHE A 314 7.25 11.51 16.43
N SER A 315 6.95 10.20 16.43
CA SER A 315 7.79 9.12 16.94
C SER A 315 7.44 7.82 16.21
N GLU A 316 8.16 6.73 16.51
CA GLU A 316 7.83 5.39 15.98
C GLU A 316 6.40 4.94 16.37
N ASN A 317 5.91 5.46 17.50
CA ASN A 317 4.63 5.09 18.09
C ASN A 317 3.51 6.09 17.84
N ILE A 318 3.80 7.32 17.40
CA ILE A 318 2.81 8.39 17.21
C ILE A 318 2.89 8.89 15.78
N ILE A 319 1.85 8.64 15.03
CA ILE A 319 1.74 9.04 13.63
C ILE A 319 0.47 9.86 13.44
N TRP A 320 0.60 11.03 12.85
CA TRP A 320 -0.51 11.86 12.43
C TRP A 320 -0.63 11.82 10.91
N LYS A 321 -1.75 11.30 10.42
CA LYS A 321 -2.15 11.34 8.99
C LYS A 321 -3.21 12.41 8.83
N THR A 322 -2.99 13.33 7.92
CA THR A 322 -3.94 14.40 7.62
C THR A 322 -4.19 14.47 6.12
N ARG A 323 -5.45 14.65 5.74
CA ARG A 323 -5.89 14.89 4.38
C ARG A 323 -6.77 16.12 4.36
N LEU A 324 -6.31 17.17 3.73
CA LEU A 324 -7.07 18.37 3.44
C LEU A 324 -7.48 18.36 1.96
N TYR A 325 -8.76 18.41 1.69
CA TYR A 325 -9.33 18.49 0.35
C TYR A 325 -10.16 19.76 0.26
N GLY A 326 -9.99 20.52 -0.80
CA GLY A 326 -10.80 21.69 -1.13
C GLY A 326 -11.16 21.69 -2.60
N PHE A 327 -12.43 21.98 -2.89
CA PHE A 327 -12.94 22.19 -4.24
C PHE A 327 -13.75 23.49 -4.28
N SER A 328 -13.55 24.29 -5.31
CA SER A 328 -14.36 25.49 -5.56
C SER A 328 -14.72 25.56 -7.03
N SER A 329 -16.01 25.66 -7.31
CA SER A 329 -16.52 25.98 -8.65
C SER A 329 -16.76 27.51 -8.85
N TYR A 330 -16.21 28.33 -7.96
CA TYR A 330 -16.43 29.78 -7.86
C TYR A 330 -17.87 30.21 -7.53
N HIS A 331 -18.81 29.26 -7.50
CA HIS A 331 -20.19 29.41 -7.04
C HIS A 331 -20.49 28.54 -5.83
N ARG A 332 -19.69 27.48 -5.61
CA ARG A 332 -19.80 26.53 -4.53
C ARG A 332 -18.40 26.23 -3.99
N ALA A 333 -18.31 26.08 -2.68
CA ALA A 333 -17.08 25.70 -2.01
C ALA A 333 -17.31 24.47 -1.12
N GLU A 334 -16.41 23.52 -1.20
CA GLU A 334 -16.37 22.32 -0.37
C GLU A 334 -14.98 22.18 0.21
N LEU A 335 -14.89 21.96 1.53
CA LEU A 335 -13.65 21.74 2.26
C LEU A 335 -13.82 20.51 3.18
N GLU A 336 -12.91 19.58 3.09
CA GLU A 336 -12.86 18.39 3.92
C GLU A 336 -11.49 18.27 4.56
N TRP A 337 -11.44 18.09 5.87
CA TRP A 337 -10.18 17.95 6.59
C TRP A 337 -10.20 16.71 7.50
N GLU A 338 -9.75 15.60 6.96
CA GLU A 338 -9.64 14.33 7.68
C GLU A 338 -8.31 14.27 8.45
N ASN A 339 -8.38 14.01 9.74
CA ASN A 339 -7.22 13.85 10.60
C ASN A 339 -7.31 12.53 11.35
N THR A 340 -6.24 11.74 11.31
CA THR A 340 -6.12 10.51 12.09
C THR A 340 -4.81 10.55 12.87
N ILE A 341 -4.90 10.55 14.20
CA ILE A 341 -3.75 10.44 15.08
C ILE A 341 -3.73 9.01 15.60
N SER A 342 -2.68 8.29 15.27
CA SER A 342 -2.51 6.88 15.62
C SER A 342 -1.45 6.74 16.71
N PHE A 343 -1.82 6.05 17.78
CA PHE A 343 -0.93 5.66 18.89
C PHE A 343 -0.70 4.16 18.82
N LYS A 344 0.49 3.72 18.44
CA LYS A 344 0.86 2.31 18.35
C LYS A 344 1.39 1.84 19.69
N PHE A 345 0.73 0.87 20.30
CA PHE A 345 1.20 0.24 21.53
C PHE A 345 2.14 -0.93 21.25
N ASN A 346 1.89 -1.65 20.18
CA ASN A 346 2.74 -2.70 19.65
C ASN A 346 2.45 -2.93 18.14
N LYS A 347 3.01 -3.98 17.55
CA LYS A 347 2.87 -4.32 16.13
C LYS A 347 1.41 -4.52 15.68
N TYR A 348 0.53 -4.92 16.59
CA TYR A 348 -0.85 -5.32 16.26
C TYR A 348 -1.92 -4.44 16.91
N ILE A 349 -1.62 -3.71 17.98
CA ILE A 349 -2.59 -2.94 18.76
C ILE A 349 -2.28 -1.47 18.61
N SER A 350 -3.29 -0.70 18.24
CA SER A 350 -3.23 0.75 18.15
C SER A 350 -4.51 1.41 18.62
N SER A 351 -4.41 2.65 19.08
CA SER A 351 -5.54 3.55 19.30
C SER A 351 -5.51 4.65 18.25
N ASN A 352 -6.66 5.02 17.72
CA ASN A 352 -6.78 6.10 16.75
C ASN A 352 -7.77 7.13 17.25
N ILE A 353 -7.40 8.40 17.10
CA ILE A 353 -8.31 9.54 17.22
C ILE A 353 -8.56 10.06 15.83
N PHE A 354 -9.81 10.11 15.42
CA PHE A 354 -10.24 10.63 14.13
C PHE A 354 -11.03 11.92 14.32
N ILE A 355 -10.68 12.96 13.57
CA ILE A 355 -11.31 14.28 13.60
C ILE A 355 -11.55 14.71 12.16
N TYR A 356 -12.80 15.04 11.83
CA TYR A 356 -13.20 15.36 10.47
C TYR A 356 -14.16 16.55 10.43
N PRO A 357 -13.65 17.79 10.43
CA PRO A 357 -14.43 18.97 10.04
C PRO A 357 -14.65 19.01 8.53
N ARG A 358 -15.86 19.35 8.13
CA ARG A 358 -16.27 19.50 6.73
C ARG A 358 -17.09 20.77 6.56
N PHE A 359 -16.81 21.51 5.52
CA PHE A 359 -17.61 22.66 5.06
C PHE A 359 -18.18 22.36 3.68
N ASP A 360 -19.46 22.63 3.47
CA ASP A 360 -20.11 22.50 2.16
C ASP A 360 -21.28 23.50 2.08
N ASP A 361 -21.10 24.58 1.35
CA ASP A 361 -22.10 25.64 1.21
C ASP A 361 -23.33 25.27 0.37
N HIS A 362 -23.30 24.08 -0.24
CA HIS A 362 -24.40 23.54 -1.03
C HIS A 362 -25.32 22.58 -0.25
N THR A 363 -25.04 22.34 1.02
CA THR A 363 -25.88 21.54 1.92
C THR A 363 -26.91 22.42 2.64
N THR A 364 -27.87 21.78 3.32
CA THR A 364 -28.84 22.50 4.15
C THR A 364 -28.10 23.18 5.31
N ARG A 365 -28.26 24.49 5.44
CA ARG A 365 -27.67 25.28 6.52
C ARG A 365 -28.25 24.84 7.88
N ASP A 366 -27.37 24.52 8.82
CA ASP A 366 -27.76 24.29 10.21
C ASP A 366 -27.87 25.62 11.00
N GLY A 367 -28.81 25.67 11.96
CA GLY A 367 -29.07 26.88 12.73
C GLY A 367 -27.92 27.29 13.67
N HIS A 368 -27.13 26.35 14.15
CA HIS A 368 -26.03 26.58 15.09
C HIS A 368 -24.65 26.58 14.44
N HIS A 369 -24.41 25.73 13.46
CA HIS A 369 -23.09 25.51 12.86
C HIS A 369 -22.99 26.04 11.41
N GLY A 370 -24.07 26.57 10.85
CA GLY A 370 -24.08 27.06 9.47
C GLY A 370 -23.92 25.93 8.46
N TYR A 371 -22.87 25.99 7.65
CA TYR A 371 -22.52 24.97 6.65
C TYR A 371 -21.42 24.00 7.14
N TRP A 372 -20.94 24.17 8.39
CA TRP A 372 -19.94 23.32 8.97
C TRP A 372 -20.55 22.03 9.51
N GLN A 373 -19.87 20.93 9.28
CA GLN A 373 -20.18 19.61 9.79
C GLN A 373 -18.96 19.09 10.52
N PHE A 374 -19.16 18.32 11.59
CA PHE A 374 -18.08 17.81 12.41
C PHE A 374 -18.34 16.37 12.79
N LYS A 375 -17.31 15.52 12.67
CA LYS A 375 -17.34 14.14 13.10
C LYS A 375 -16.04 13.82 13.81
N GLU A 376 -16.14 13.18 14.97
CA GLU A 376 -14.99 12.69 15.72
C GLU A 376 -15.28 11.32 16.31
N TYR A 377 -14.24 10.54 16.49
CA TYR A 377 -14.27 9.34 17.34
C TYR A 377 -12.86 8.97 17.79
N ALA A 378 -12.80 8.31 18.97
CA ALA A 378 -11.60 7.66 19.49
C ALA A 378 -11.81 6.15 19.48
N SER A 379 -10.79 5.40 19.16
CA SER A 379 -10.90 3.97 18.96
C SER A 379 -9.67 3.20 19.43
N LEU A 380 -9.89 1.99 19.89
CA LEU A 380 -8.85 0.99 20.14
C LEU A 380 -9.11 -0.20 19.22
N GLY A 381 -8.08 -0.69 18.55
CA GLY A 381 -8.27 -1.76 17.58
C GLY A 381 -6.98 -2.47 17.19
N PHE A 382 -7.15 -3.45 16.30
CA PHE A 382 -6.07 -4.21 15.71
C PHE A 382 -5.76 -3.64 14.33
N ASN A 383 -4.47 -3.55 14.02
CA ASN A 383 -4.00 -3.17 12.70
C ASN A 383 -3.03 -4.22 12.13
N TYR A 384 -3.03 -4.34 10.82
CA TYR A 384 -2.09 -5.14 10.08
C TYR A 384 -1.67 -4.39 8.82
N THR A 385 -0.35 -4.22 8.64
CA THR A 385 0.23 -3.54 7.47
C THR A 385 1.18 -4.50 6.79
N PHE A 386 1.10 -4.60 5.47
CA PHE A 386 2.05 -5.32 4.64
C PHE A 386 2.54 -4.42 3.48
N GLY A 387 3.68 -4.77 2.93
CA GLY A 387 4.33 -4.05 1.83
C GLY A 387 5.69 -3.49 2.23
N LYS A 388 6.48 -3.17 1.22
CA LYS A 388 7.80 -2.54 1.35
C LYS A 388 7.74 -1.08 0.97
#